data_e251f1a444b4c7a79798717a262fb66e
#
_entry.id   e251f1a444b4c7a79798717a262fb66e
#
_cell.length_a   1.000
_cell.length_b   1.000
_cell.length_c   1.000
_cell.angle_alpha   90.00
_cell.angle_beta   90.00
_cell.angle_gamma   90.00
#
_symmetry.space_group_name_H-M   'P 1'
#
loop_
_entity.id
_entity.type
_entity.pdbx_description
1 polymer ?
#
loop_
_entity_poly.entity_id
_entity_poly.type
_entity_poly.pdbx_seq_one_letter_code
_entity_poly.pdbx_strand_id
1 'polypeptide(L)'
;MDKDYLVLKRASTSRSSGEWSDDDYDVLAGGVVIGRILKSAAAPVGTPWLWTLAYGHHEDRTPIYGYEATREAAMAAFAKSWRRASP
;
A
#
# COMPACT_ATOMS: atom_id res chain seq x y z
N MET A 1 -12.81 -6.61 17.11
CA MET A 1 -11.76 -6.67 16.12
C MET A 1 -11.66 -5.37 15.39
N ASP A 2 -10.46 -4.91 15.30
CA ASP A 2 -10.27 -3.60 14.78
C ASP A 2 -10.23 -3.63 13.28
N LYS A 3 -11.17 -2.98 12.65
CA LYS A 3 -11.20 -2.99 11.20
C LYS A 3 -10.08 -2.15 10.59
N ASP A 4 -9.34 -1.42 11.43
CA ASP A 4 -8.20 -0.69 10.94
C ASP A 4 -6.94 -1.53 10.92
N TYR A 5 -7.02 -2.77 11.30
CA TYR A 5 -5.86 -3.64 11.30
C TYR A 5 -5.47 -3.99 9.86
N LEU A 6 -4.29 -3.60 9.49
CA LEU A 6 -3.79 -3.83 8.14
C LEU A 6 -2.66 -4.86 8.16
N VAL A 7 -2.62 -5.69 7.15
CA VAL A 7 -1.62 -6.72 7.03
C VAL A 7 -0.91 -6.56 5.71
N LEU A 8 0.42 -6.62 5.73
CA LEU A 8 1.21 -6.67 4.51
C LEU A 8 1.48 -8.13 4.17
N LYS A 9 1.29 -8.47 2.90
CA LYS A 9 1.58 -9.81 2.42
C LYS A 9 2.41 -9.67 1.16
N ARG A 10 3.52 -10.38 1.09
CA ARG A 10 4.36 -10.29 -0.11
C ARG A 10 3.59 -10.73 -1.33
N ALA A 11 3.70 -9.97 -2.38
CA ALA A 11 3.02 -10.28 -3.62
C ALA A 11 3.48 -11.63 -4.19
N SER A 12 4.76 -11.98 -3.99
CA SER A 12 5.28 -13.24 -4.45
C SER A 12 4.61 -14.42 -3.74
N THR A 13 4.11 -14.20 -2.54
CA THR A 13 3.39 -15.23 -1.80
C THR A 13 1.94 -15.30 -2.24
N SER A 14 1.36 -14.14 -2.58
CA SER A 14 -0.05 -14.07 -2.93
C SER A 14 -0.33 -14.49 -4.36
N ARG A 15 0.63 -14.36 -5.23
CA ARG A 15 0.45 -14.58 -6.67
C ARG A 15 1.38 -15.68 -7.13
N SER A 16 0.92 -16.48 -8.05
CA SER A 16 1.65 -17.67 -8.41
C SER A 16 2.62 -17.51 -9.57
N SER A 17 2.70 -16.35 -10.17
CA SER A 17 3.51 -16.21 -11.36
C SER A 17 4.99 -16.36 -11.12
N GLY A 18 5.44 -16.08 -9.93
CA GLY A 18 6.85 -16.21 -9.61
C GLY A 18 7.72 -15.07 -10.11
N GLU A 19 7.10 -14.04 -10.64
CA GLU A 19 7.88 -12.94 -11.20
C GLU A 19 7.87 -11.69 -10.37
N TRP A 20 7.35 -11.76 -9.17
CA TRP A 20 7.20 -10.57 -8.36
C TRP A 20 8.42 -10.33 -7.50
N SER A 21 8.79 -9.07 -7.39
CA SER A 21 9.89 -8.67 -6.54
C SER A 21 9.56 -8.94 -5.07
N ASP A 22 10.58 -9.21 -4.28
CA ASP A 22 10.39 -9.35 -2.84
C ASP A 22 10.01 -8.03 -2.18
N ASP A 23 10.13 -6.93 -2.89
CA ASP A 23 9.78 -5.62 -2.37
C ASP A 23 8.39 -5.18 -2.86
N ASP A 24 7.54 -6.10 -3.20
CA ASP A 24 6.19 -5.81 -3.65
C ASP A 24 5.22 -6.50 -2.69
N TYR A 25 4.36 -5.71 -2.05
CA TYR A 25 3.45 -6.21 -1.03
C TYR A 25 2.02 -5.81 -1.33
N ASP A 26 1.10 -6.71 -1.04
CA ASP A 26 -0.32 -6.37 -1.00
C ASP A 26 -0.67 -5.93 0.41
N VAL A 27 -1.55 -4.98 0.54
CA VAL A 27 -2.06 -4.54 1.84
C VAL A 27 -3.49 -5.04 1.96
N LEU A 28 -3.77 -5.74 3.05
CA LEU A 28 -5.07 -6.34 3.27
C LEU A 28 -5.74 -5.76 4.50
N ALA A 29 -7.04 -5.61 4.42
CA ALA A 29 -7.86 -5.27 5.57
C ALA A 29 -8.98 -6.31 5.64
N GLY A 30 -9.04 -7.04 6.73
CA GLY A 30 -10.04 -8.08 6.89
C GLY A 30 -9.97 -9.15 5.80
N GLY A 31 -8.77 -9.44 5.32
CA GLY A 31 -8.58 -10.44 4.28
C GLY A 31 -8.81 -9.97 2.86
N VAL A 32 -9.14 -8.70 2.68
CA VAL A 32 -9.40 -8.14 1.36
C VAL A 32 -8.24 -7.25 0.96
N VAL A 33 -7.74 -7.40 -0.26
CA VAL A 33 -6.67 -6.55 -0.76
C VAL A 33 -7.21 -5.16 -1.01
N ILE A 34 -6.65 -4.18 -0.32
CA ILE A 34 -7.11 -2.80 -0.43
C ILE A 34 -6.04 -1.89 -1.03
N GLY A 35 -4.88 -2.41 -1.36
CA GLY A 35 -3.84 -1.61 -2.00
C GLY A 35 -2.54 -2.34 -2.08
N ARG A 36 -1.48 -1.60 -2.41
CA ARG A 36 -0.15 -2.16 -2.57
C ARG A 36 0.90 -1.21 -2.04
N ILE A 37 2.00 -1.79 -1.61
CA ILE A 37 3.22 -1.03 -1.28
C ILE A 37 4.36 -1.74 -1.98
N LEU A 38 5.11 -1.02 -2.77
CA LEU A 38 6.20 -1.62 -3.54
C LEU A 38 7.35 -0.64 -3.72
N LYS A 39 8.51 -1.21 -3.97
CA LYS A 39 9.67 -0.40 -4.28
C LYS A 39 9.70 -0.18 -5.79
N SER A 40 9.77 1.06 -6.20
CA SER A 40 9.64 1.42 -7.60
C SER A 40 10.91 2.06 -8.12
N ALA A 41 11.43 1.55 -9.22
CA ALA A 41 12.61 2.16 -9.86
C ALA A 41 12.28 3.51 -10.46
N ALA A 42 11.02 3.78 -10.74
CA ALA A 42 10.60 5.05 -11.33
C ALA A 42 10.29 6.11 -10.29
N ALA A 43 10.39 5.78 -9.02
CA ALA A 43 10.06 6.73 -7.97
C ALA A 43 11.10 7.84 -7.87
N PRO A 44 10.75 8.98 -7.28
CA PRO A 44 11.72 10.04 -7.06
C PRO A 44 12.89 9.56 -6.21
N VAL A 45 14.04 10.14 -6.44
CA VAL A 45 15.24 9.79 -5.70
C VAL A 45 15.01 10.07 -4.22
N GLY A 46 15.37 9.13 -3.38
CA GLY A 46 15.20 9.26 -1.94
C GLY A 46 13.87 8.75 -1.40
N THR A 47 12.89 8.51 -2.28
CA THR A 47 11.59 8.00 -1.84
C THR A 47 11.16 6.85 -2.75
N PRO A 48 11.85 5.71 -2.67
CA PRO A 48 11.60 4.62 -3.62
C PRO A 48 10.35 3.80 -3.34
N TRP A 49 9.71 4.00 -2.19
CA TRP A 49 8.57 3.18 -1.81
C TRP A 49 7.27 3.86 -2.20
N LEU A 50 6.56 3.23 -3.11
CA LEU A 50 5.25 3.69 -3.58
C LEU A 50 4.17 2.97 -2.80
N TRP A 51 3.18 3.71 -2.31
CA TRP A 51 1.99 3.10 -1.74
C TRP A 51 0.80 3.58 -2.55
N THR A 52 -0.19 2.71 -2.73
CA THR A 52 -1.37 3.08 -3.49
C THR A 52 -2.59 2.35 -2.93
N LEU A 53 -3.70 3.08 -2.82
CA LEU A 53 -4.98 2.50 -2.43
C LEU A 53 -5.67 1.94 -3.67
N ALA A 54 -6.21 0.75 -3.55
CA ALA A 54 -6.95 0.14 -4.65
C ALA A 54 -8.35 0.74 -4.78
N TYR A 55 -8.95 1.09 -3.65
CA TYR A 55 -10.23 1.65 -3.73
C TYR A 55 -10.19 3.02 -3.22
N GLY A 56 -10.40 3.93 -3.94
CA GLY A 56 -10.45 5.16 -3.43
C GLY A 56 -11.82 5.62 -3.50
N HIS A 57 -12.34 5.98 -2.47
CA HIS A 57 -13.48 6.73 -2.56
C HIS A 57 -13.06 8.05 -2.51
N HIS A 58 -13.09 8.59 -3.38
CA HIS A 58 -12.67 9.70 -3.75
C HIS A 58 -13.23 10.87 -3.28
N GLU A 59 -12.92 11.14 -2.13
CA GLU A 59 -13.00 12.47 -1.77
C GLU A 59 -11.81 13.09 -2.26
N ASP A 60 -11.96 14.09 -2.95
CA ASP A 60 -10.97 14.68 -3.72
C ASP A 60 -9.71 15.01 -3.07
N ARG A 61 -9.68 15.21 -1.79
CA ARG A 61 -8.48 15.66 -1.15
C ARG A 61 -7.71 14.60 -0.48
N THR A 62 -8.20 13.39 -0.49
CA THR A 62 -7.52 12.28 0.16
C THR A 62 -6.54 11.66 -0.82
N PRO A 63 -5.25 11.66 -0.52
CA PRO A 63 -4.30 11.02 -1.41
C PRO A 63 -4.59 9.54 -1.53
N ILE A 64 -4.48 9.01 -2.73
CA ILE A 64 -4.65 7.59 -2.96
C ILE A 64 -3.33 6.93 -3.32
N TYR A 65 -2.25 7.69 -3.38
CA TYR A 65 -0.91 7.14 -3.56
C TYR A 65 0.12 8.13 -3.06
N GLY A 66 1.33 7.65 -2.87
CA GLY A 66 2.43 8.53 -2.49
C GLY A 66 3.74 7.78 -2.52
N TYR A 67 4.84 8.52 -2.36
CA TYR A 67 6.18 7.96 -2.35
C TYR A 67 6.83 8.27 -1.01
N GLU A 68 7.50 7.29 -0.44
CA GLU A 68 8.11 7.45 0.87
C GLU A 68 9.52 6.86 0.87
N ALA A 69 10.29 7.24 1.86
CA ALA A 69 11.69 6.81 1.93
C ALA A 69 11.84 5.35 2.36
N THR A 70 10.92 4.83 3.15
CA THR A 70 11.01 3.48 3.66
C THR A 70 9.67 2.78 3.55
N ARG A 71 9.70 1.45 3.64
CA ARG A 71 8.47 0.67 3.64
C ARG A 71 7.59 1.04 4.84
N GLU A 72 8.22 1.26 5.98
CA GLU A 72 7.48 1.62 7.19
C GLU A 72 6.78 2.97 7.04
N ALA A 73 7.47 3.93 6.43
CA ALA A 73 6.86 5.23 6.18
C ALA A 73 5.72 5.10 5.17
N ALA A 74 5.88 4.24 4.16
CA ALA A 74 4.82 4.00 3.19
C ALA A 74 3.60 3.37 3.85
N MET A 75 3.83 2.42 4.76
CA MET A 75 2.74 1.79 5.48
C MET A 75 1.99 2.80 6.35
N ALA A 76 2.72 3.68 7.02
CA ALA A 76 2.10 4.69 7.86
C ALA A 76 1.26 5.67 7.03
N ALA A 77 1.79 6.08 5.88
CA ALA A 77 1.07 6.98 4.98
C ALA A 77 -0.18 6.30 4.40
N PHE A 78 -0.03 5.03 4.03
CA PHE A 78 -1.15 4.24 3.52
C PHE A 78 -2.26 4.16 4.57
N ALA A 79 -1.90 3.81 5.79
CA ALA A 79 -2.88 3.65 6.86
C ALA A 79 -3.61 4.95 7.14
N LYS A 80 -2.89 6.06 7.10
CA LYS A 80 -3.51 7.35 7.33
C LYS A 80 -4.51 7.68 6.23
N SER A 81 -4.15 7.43 4.98
CA SER A 81 -5.06 7.68 3.86
C SER A 81 -6.24 6.71 3.88
N TRP A 82 -6.01 5.47 4.25
CA TRP A 82 -7.07 4.48 4.35
C TRP A 82 -8.12 4.91 5.39
N ARG A 83 -7.65 5.40 6.52
CA ARG A 83 -8.58 5.85 7.56
C ARG A 83 -9.37 7.06 7.12
N ARG A 84 -8.77 7.95 6.35
CA ARG A 84 -9.49 9.11 5.85
C ARG A 84 -10.50 8.73 4.77
N ALA A 85 -10.15 7.74 3.95
CA ALA A 85 -11.03 7.32 2.88
C ALA A 85 -12.19 6.48 3.38
N SER A 86 -12.04 5.87 4.54
CA SER A 86 -13.08 5.02 5.09
C SER A 86 -14.17 5.85 5.73
N PRO A 87 -15.41 5.47 5.55
CA PRO A 87 -16.51 6.19 6.19
C PRO A 87 -16.49 6.03 7.69
#